data_e47cc519570cb263bdd3690133dc555c
#
_entry.id   e47cc519570cb263bdd3690133dc555c
#
_cell.length_a   1.000
_cell.length_b   1.000
_cell.length_c   1.000
_cell.angle_alpha   90.00
_cell.angle_beta   90.00
_cell.angle_gamma   90.00
#
_symmetry.space_group_name_H-M   'P 1'
#
loop_
_entity.id
_entity.type
_entity.pdbx_description
1 polymer ?
#
loop_
_entity_poly.entity_id
_entity_poly.type
_entity_poly.pdbx_seq_one_letter_code
_entity_poly.pdbx_strand_id
1 'polypeptide(L)'
;MATAGRNKDSANDAPDKARTSVLDDLQELARTSPALARNQGWDYLQQLGAAGRRDQLAALFERGQAPDGPHGAMEGLIVGNLFGIPEAYLANPLLKIDPTWRGKTFDTDTGFNRLSPLAKFAMPVIAPGYRGLRRVGSEMVGFAFNHRIDTAAIAPHNQVRALDYSPQEYRNPTFRTFPIKRTRDEVVELLPGLYLGRALLTMHSGEIRLIAYFALREFADESPGR
;
A
#
# COMPACT_ATOMS: atom_id res chain seq x y z
N MET A 1 16.89 -22.21 52.35
CA MET A 1 15.83 -21.37 51.80
C MET A 1 16.19 -21.09 50.36
N ALA A 2 15.56 -21.76 49.40
CA ALA A 2 15.81 -21.61 47.98
C ALA A 2 14.58 -20.90 47.37
N THR A 3 14.78 -19.69 46.84
CA THR A 3 13.77 -18.91 46.14
C THR A 3 13.75 -19.34 44.68
N ALA A 4 12.63 -19.92 44.25
CA ALA A 4 12.36 -20.28 42.87
C ALA A 4 12.18 -19.02 42.01
N GLY A 5 13.06 -18.82 41.04
CA GLY A 5 12.89 -17.84 39.95
C GLY A 5 11.79 -18.31 39.00
N ARG A 6 10.71 -17.55 38.94
CA ARG A 6 9.58 -17.78 38.04
C ARG A 6 9.95 -17.26 36.63
N ASN A 7 10.11 -18.19 35.72
CA ASN A 7 10.34 -17.92 34.31
C ASN A 7 9.10 -17.24 33.69
N LYS A 8 9.22 -15.97 33.24
CA LYS A 8 8.13 -15.15 32.71
C LYS A 8 8.16 -15.02 31.18
N ASP A 9 9.01 -15.79 30.49
CA ASP A 9 9.30 -15.52 29.07
C ASP A 9 8.54 -16.38 28.05
N SER A 10 7.55 -17.21 28.47
CA SER A 10 6.90 -18.13 27.52
C SER A 10 5.51 -17.73 27.03
N ALA A 11 5.00 -16.51 27.36
CA ALA A 11 3.64 -16.14 27.01
C ALA A 11 3.52 -15.25 25.75
N ASN A 12 4.65 -14.75 25.20
CA ASN A 12 4.61 -13.79 24.09
C ASN A 12 4.93 -14.41 22.70
N ASP A 13 5.43 -15.65 22.66
CA ASP A 13 5.87 -16.30 21.41
C ASP A 13 4.73 -17.03 20.63
N ALA A 14 3.65 -17.39 21.30
CA ALA A 14 2.56 -18.15 20.68
C ALA A 14 1.74 -17.38 19.61
N PRO A 15 1.46 -16.06 19.76
CA PRO A 15 0.73 -15.32 18.74
C PRO A 15 1.53 -15.07 17.46
N ASP A 16 2.85 -15.02 17.52
CA ASP A 16 3.69 -14.69 16.35
C ASP A 16 3.89 -15.91 15.42
N LYS A 17 4.04 -17.10 15.98
CA LYS A 17 4.12 -18.37 15.21
C LYS A 17 2.82 -18.73 14.49
N ALA A 18 1.65 -18.49 15.09
CA ALA A 18 0.37 -18.71 14.43
C ALA A 18 0.11 -17.75 13.26
N ARG A 19 0.72 -16.57 13.25
CA ARG A 19 0.58 -15.53 12.24
C ARG A 19 1.49 -15.73 11.03
N THR A 20 2.64 -16.34 11.24
CA THR A 20 3.53 -16.78 10.18
C THR A 20 2.83 -17.85 9.32
N SER A 21 1.93 -18.64 9.90
CA SER A 21 1.18 -19.69 9.21
C SER A 21 0.19 -19.15 8.18
N VAL A 22 -0.50 -18.03 8.41
CA VAL A 22 -1.54 -17.54 7.48
C VAL A 22 -0.96 -17.19 6.10
N LEU A 23 0.18 -16.49 6.04
CA LEU A 23 0.81 -16.19 4.75
C LEU A 23 1.33 -17.46 4.08
N ASP A 24 1.91 -18.39 4.85
CA ASP A 24 2.40 -19.67 4.31
C ASP A 24 1.25 -20.52 3.76
N ASP A 25 0.12 -20.59 4.48
CA ASP A 25 -1.08 -21.27 4.04
C ASP A 25 -1.65 -20.66 2.73
N LEU A 26 -1.66 -19.33 2.64
CA LEU A 26 -2.08 -18.62 1.44
C LEU A 26 -1.11 -18.82 0.27
N GLN A 27 0.20 -18.87 0.53
CA GLN A 27 1.22 -19.17 -0.50
C GLN A 27 1.09 -20.61 -1.02
N GLU A 28 0.79 -21.56 -0.15
CA GLU A 28 0.51 -22.94 -0.57
C GLU A 28 -0.78 -23.02 -1.39
N LEU A 29 -1.85 -22.35 -0.94
CA LEU A 29 -3.10 -22.25 -1.70
C LEU A 29 -2.89 -21.61 -3.08
N ALA A 30 -1.99 -20.62 -3.18
CA ALA A 30 -1.71 -19.94 -4.44
C ALA A 30 -1.10 -20.85 -5.52
N ARG A 31 -0.47 -21.96 -5.14
CA ARG A 31 0.08 -22.95 -6.08
C ARG A 31 -0.99 -23.70 -6.85
N THR A 32 -2.16 -23.90 -6.24
CA THR A 32 -3.27 -24.65 -6.83
C THR A 32 -4.45 -23.78 -7.23
N SER A 33 -4.65 -22.67 -6.53
CA SER A 33 -5.81 -21.78 -6.68
C SER A 33 -5.42 -20.31 -6.49
N PRO A 34 -4.64 -19.72 -7.42
CA PRO A 34 -4.07 -18.38 -7.23
C PRO A 34 -5.13 -17.28 -7.04
N ALA A 35 -6.25 -17.35 -7.76
CA ALA A 35 -7.33 -16.39 -7.63
C ALA A 35 -8.02 -16.46 -6.25
N LEU A 36 -8.22 -17.67 -5.71
CA LEU A 36 -8.79 -17.85 -4.37
C LEU A 36 -7.84 -17.35 -3.29
N ALA A 37 -6.56 -17.70 -3.40
CA ALA A 37 -5.52 -17.23 -2.47
C ALA A 37 -5.42 -15.71 -2.46
N ARG A 38 -5.47 -15.07 -3.63
CA ARG A 38 -5.46 -13.61 -3.79
C ARG A 38 -6.66 -12.95 -3.09
N ASN A 39 -7.86 -13.51 -3.26
CA ASN A 39 -9.06 -12.99 -2.61
C ASN A 39 -9.00 -13.17 -1.07
N GLN A 40 -8.61 -14.34 -0.58
CA GLN A 40 -8.45 -14.57 0.85
C GLN A 40 -7.34 -13.69 1.45
N GLY A 41 -6.23 -13.50 0.74
CA GLY A 41 -5.15 -12.60 1.16
C GLY A 41 -5.61 -11.14 1.21
N TRP A 42 -6.42 -10.70 0.25
CA TRP A 42 -7.03 -9.38 0.24
C TRP A 42 -7.92 -9.15 1.46
N ASP A 43 -8.82 -10.10 1.75
CA ASP A 43 -9.70 -10.05 2.92
C ASP A 43 -8.90 -10.05 4.23
N TYR A 44 -7.81 -10.82 4.29
CA TYR A 44 -6.92 -10.83 5.44
C TYR A 44 -6.25 -9.47 5.67
N LEU A 45 -5.71 -8.83 4.62
CA LEU A 45 -5.15 -7.48 4.73
C LEU A 45 -6.18 -6.47 5.18
N GLN A 46 -7.40 -6.56 4.68
CA GLN A 46 -8.51 -5.70 5.07
C GLN A 46 -8.86 -5.87 6.57
N GLN A 47 -8.90 -7.11 7.06
CA GLN A 47 -9.14 -7.43 8.47
C GLN A 47 -8.02 -6.87 9.36
N LEU A 48 -6.75 -7.03 8.98
CA LEU A 48 -5.61 -6.45 9.69
C LEU A 48 -5.71 -4.93 9.78
N GLY A 49 -6.08 -4.29 8.68
CA GLY A 49 -6.30 -2.85 8.63
C GLY A 49 -7.43 -2.39 9.55
N ALA A 50 -8.57 -3.07 9.51
CA ALA A 50 -9.73 -2.78 10.37
C ALA A 50 -9.41 -2.95 11.86
N ALA A 51 -8.58 -3.95 12.19
CA ALA A 51 -8.13 -4.22 13.55
C ALA A 51 -6.93 -3.34 14.00
N GLY A 52 -6.39 -2.48 13.12
CA GLY A 52 -5.25 -1.59 13.43
C GLY A 52 -3.93 -2.32 13.66
N ARG A 53 -3.76 -3.53 13.09
CA ARG A 53 -2.61 -4.43 13.33
C ARG A 53 -1.38 -4.04 12.50
N ARG A 54 -0.82 -2.86 12.77
CA ARG A 54 0.34 -2.31 12.03
C ARG A 54 1.60 -3.15 12.19
N ASP A 55 1.80 -3.75 13.36
CA ASP A 55 2.88 -4.68 13.66
C ASP A 55 2.89 -5.88 12.71
N GLN A 56 1.70 -6.42 12.43
CA GLN A 56 1.54 -7.55 11.52
C GLN A 56 1.70 -7.14 10.06
N LEU A 57 1.21 -5.96 9.69
CA LEU A 57 1.42 -5.42 8.35
C LEU A 57 2.91 -5.16 8.08
N ALA A 58 3.67 -4.68 9.08
CA ALA A 58 5.12 -4.55 8.98
C ALA A 58 5.80 -5.91 8.78
N ALA A 59 5.46 -6.91 9.59
CA ALA A 59 6.01 -8.26 9.46
C ALA A 59 5.68 -8.93 8.13
N LEU A 60 4.45 -8.74 7.61
CA LEU A 60 4.07 -9.21 6.27
C LEU A 60 4.88 -8.49 5.17
N PHE A 61 5.08 -7.19 5.30
CA PHE A 61 5.85 -6.40 4.33
C PHE A 61 7.30 -6.88 4.27
N GLU A 62 7.91 -7.20 5.40
CA GLU A 62 9.29 -7.73 5.47
C GLU A 62 9.44 -9.11 4.83
N ARG A 63 8.37 -9.89 4.77
CA ARG A 63 8.34 -11.22 4.14
C ARG A 63 8.04 -11.19 2.64
N GLY A 64 7.50 -10.08 2.14
CA GLY A 64 7.22 -9.90 0.73
C GLY A 64 8.47 -9.73 -0.09
N GLN A 65 8.37 -9.97 -1.39
CA GLN A 65 9.45 -9.82 -2.35
C GLN A 65 9.20 -8.62 -3.27
N ALA A 66 10.26 -7.98 -3.75
CA ALA A 66 10.12 -6.94 -4.76
C ALA A 66 9.48 -7.53 -6.03
N PRO A 67 8.34 -7.04 -6.50
CA PRO A 67 7.71 -7.58 -7.69
C PRO A 67 8.50 -7.23 -8.96
N ASP A 68 8.69 -8.21 -9.85
CA ASP A 68 9.50 -8.05 -11.09
C ASP A 68 8.87 -7.10 -12.11
N GLY A 69 7.58 -6.86 -12.03
CA GLY A 69 6.90 -5.91 -12.93
C GLY A 69 5.39 -6.01 -12.84
N PRO A 70 4.78 -5.31 -11.89
CA PRO A 70 3.34 -5.12 -11.93
C PRO A 70 2.99 -4.37 -13.21
N HIS A 71 2.04 -4.88 -13.98
CA HIS A 71 1.59 -4.27 -15.23
C HIS A 71 0.08 -4.03 -15.22
N GLY A 72 -0.32 -2.95 -15.92
CA GLY A 72 -1.72 -2.64 -16.10
C GLY A 72 -2.39 -2.06 -14.86
N ALA A 73 -3.72 -2.07 -14.90
CA ALA A 73 -4.54 -1.53 -13.83
C ALA A 73 -4.66 -2.52 -12.67
N MET A 74 -4.54 -2.01 -11.44
CA MET A 74 -4.70 -2.80 -10.22
C MET A 74 -5.74 -2.15 -9.33
N GLU A 75 -6.56 -2.98 -8.68
CA GLU A 75 -7.45 -2.54 -7.63
C GLU A 75 -6.65 -2.20 -6.38
N GLY A 76 -7.03 -1.12 -5.69
CA GLY A 76 -6.35 -0.62 -4.50
C GLY A 76 -7.26 -0.50 -3.29
N LEU A 77 -6.68 -0.74 -2.13
CA LEU A 77 -7.30 -0.60 -0.81
C LEU A 77 -6.33 0.09 0.14
N ILE A 78 -6.76 1.16 0.82
CA ILE A 78 -6.04 1.68 1.98
C ILE A 78 -6.25 0.71 3.15
N VAL A 79 -5.18 0.12 3.65
CA VAL A 79 -5.22 -0.87 4.72
C VAL A 79 -5.27 -0.15 6.08
N GLY A 80 -6.47 0.00 6.60
CA GLY A 80 -6.72 0.72 7.85
C GLY A 80 -6.88 2.23 7.65
N ASN A 81 -6.13 3.01 8.41
CA ASN A 81 -6.20 4.47 8.42
C ASN A 81 -4.85 5.08 8.03
N LEU A 82 -4.87 6.31 7.54
CA LEU A 82 -3.66 7.15 7.49
C LEU A 82 -3.19 7.45 8.91
N PHE A 83 -1.89 7.57 9.12
CA PHE A 83 -1.29 7.84 10.42
C PHE A 83 0.03 8.63 10.28
N GLY A 84 0.65 9.00 11.41
CA GLY A 84 1.97 9.65 11.41
C GLY A 84 1.98 11.12 10.98
N ILE A 85 0.85 11.67 10.55
CA ILE A 85 0.69 13.07 10.19
C ILE A 85 -0.60 13.65 10.81
N PRO A 86 -0.63 14.90 11.26
CA PRO A 86 -1.82 15.52 11.86
C PRO A 86 -3.04 15.52 10.92
N GLU A 87 -2.81 15.73 9.65
CA GLU A 87 -3.83 15.79 8.60
C GLU A 87 -4.60 14.46 8.44
N ALA A 88 -4.03 13.34 8.89
CA ALA A 88 -4.69 12.03 8.87
C ALA A 88 -6.01 12.02 9.66
N TYR A 89 -6.10 12.77 10.76
CA TYR A 89 -7.33 12.86 11.57
C TYR A 89 -8.51 13.43 10.78
N LEU A 90 -8.26 14.35 9.86
CA LEU A 90 -9.30 14.96 9.01
C LEU A 90 -9.59 14.11 7.76
N ALA A 91 -8.57 13.44 7.21
CA ALA A 91 -8.70 12.65 5.99
C ALA A 91 -9.40 11.31 6.22
N ASN A 92 -9.12 10.62 7.34
CA ASN A 92 -9.62 9.28 7.59
C ASN A 92 -11.15 9.13 7.56
N PRO A 93 -11.96 10.04 8.13
CA PRO A 93 -13.42 9.95 8.03
C PRO A 93 -13.92 10.08 6.58
N LEU A 94 -13.30 10.96 5.78
CA LEU A 94 -13.68 11.18 4.38
C LEU A 94 -13.35 9.95 3.51
N LEU A 95 -12.22 9.31 3.76
CA LEU A 95 -11.80 8.09 3.05
C LEU A 95 -12.73 6.90 3.30
N LYS A 96 -13.46 6.90 4.41
CA LYS A 96 -14.47 5.86 4.71
C LYS A 96 -15.77 6.04 3.94
N ILE A 97 -16.12 7.27 3.55
CA ILE A 97 -17.36 7.58 2.83
C ILE A 97 -17.20 7.27 1.34
N ASP A 98 -16.13 7.76 0.74
CA ASP A 98 -15.74 7.42 -0.64
C ASP A 98 -14.22 7.32 -0.69
N PRO A 99 -13.65 6.11 -0.76
CA PRO A 99 -12.25 5.96 -1.03
C PRO A 99 -11.98 6.50 -2.43
N THR A 100 -11.61 7.80 -2.49
CA THR A 100 -11.29 8.46 -3.76
C THR A 100 -10.15 7.78 -4.50
N TRP A 101 -9.31 7.06 -3.80
CA TRP A 101 -8.27 6.22 -4.37
C TRP A 101 -8.79 4.82 -4.70
N ARG A 102 -8.60 4.39 -5.95
CA ARG A 102 -9.07 3.11 -6.49
C ARG A 102 -7.95 2.13 -6.80
N GLY A 103 -6.71 2.58 -6.69
CA GLY A 103 -5.53 1.77 -6.98
C GLY A 103 -4.51 2.48 -7.85
N LYS A 104 -3.75 1.70 -8.59
CA LYS A 104 -2.68 2.19 -9.45
C LYS A 104 -2.74 1.51 -10.81
N THR A 105 -2.17 2.18 -11.81
CA THR A 105 -1.83 1.58 -13.10
C THR A 105 -0.33 1.64 -13.26
N PHE A 106 0.26 0.54 -13.70
CA PHE A 106 1.68 0.41 -13.97
C PHE A 106 1.92 0.22 -15.45
N ASP A 107 2.87 0.94 -15.97
CA ASP A 107 3.48 0.79 -17.29
C ASP A 107 4.91 0.25 -17.09
N THR A 108 5.79 0.25 -18.08
CA THR A 108 7.13 -0.36 -18.01
C THR A 108 7.96 0.16 -16.82
N ASP A 109 8.05 1.47 -16.64
CA ASP A 109 8.84 2.13 -15.60
C ASP A 109 8.12 3.34 -14.98
N THR A 110 6.88 3.59 -15.42
CA THR A 110 6.03 4.69 -14.97
C THR A 110 4.67 4.17 -14.54
N GLY A 111 3.89 5.03 -13.89
CA GLY A 111 2.53 4.71 -13.55
C GLY A 111 1.78 5.92 -13.02
N PHE A 112 0.54 5.70 -12.65
CA PHE A 112 -0.31 6.74 -12.07
C PHE A 112 -1.34 6.13 -11.12
N ASN A 113 -1.85 6.97 -10.21
CA ASN A 113 -2.92 6.59 -9.32
C ASN A 113 -4.27 6.65 -10.04
N ARG A 114 -5.11 5.65 -9.78
CA ARG A 114 -6.50 5.58 -10.19
C ARG A 114 -7.37 6.15 -9.08
N LEU A 115 -8.30 6.99 -9.48
CA LEU A 115 -9.14 7.76 -8.57
C LEU A 115 -10.61 7.63 -8.99
N SER A 116 -11.50 7.78 -8.02
CA SER A 116 -12.93 7.83 -8.32
C SER A 116 -13.27 9.06 -9.18
N PRO A 117 -14.38 9.04 -9.91
CA PRO A 117 -14.84 10.20 -10.68
C PRO A 117 -15.07 11.45 -9.82
N LEU A 118 -15.34 11.28 -8.52
CA LEU A 118 -15.53 12.39 -7.58
C LEU A 118 -14.24 13.18 -7.32
N ALA A 119 -13.08 12.60 -7.61
CA ALA A 119 -11.79 13.29 -7.47
C ALA A 119 -11.75 14.62 -8.24
N LYS A 120 -12.46 14.74 -9.37
CA LYS A 120 -12.54 15.99 -10.13
C LYS A 120 -13.11 17.16 -9.32
N PHE A 121 -13.97 16.89 -8.35
CA PHE A 121 -14.57 17.90 -7.49
C PHE A 121 -13.75 18.13 -6.22
N ALA A 122 -13.12 17.08 -5.69
CA ALA A 122 -12.31 17.16 -4.48
C ALA A 122 -10.93 17.80 -4.72
N MET A 123 -10.29 17.50 -5.86
CA MET A 123 -8.93 17.96 -6.16
C MET A 123 -8.76 19.49 -6.22
N PRO A 124 -9.68 20.30 -6.75
CA PRO A 124 -9.54 21.76 -6.67
C PRO A 124 -9.44 22.30 -5.24
N VAL A 125 -10.01 21.59 -4.27
CA VAL A 125 -9.97 21.96 -2.85
C VAL A 125 -8.72 21.39 -2.17
N ILE A 126 -8.40 20.10 -2.40
CA ILE A 126 -7.32 19.38 -1.73
C ILE A 126 -5.95 19.78 -2.30
N ALA A 127 -5.87 19.95 -3.63
CA ALA A 127 -4.64 20.25 -4.35
C ALA A 127 -4.90 21.36 -5.39
N PRO A 128 -5.18 22.60 -4.95
CA PRO A 128 -5.47 23.71 -5.84
C PRO A 128 -4.30 23.94 -6.81
N GLY A 129 -4.62 24.09 -8.10
CA GLY A 129 -3.60 24.29 -9.15
C GLY A 129 -2.97 23.00 -9.70
N TYR A 130 -3.27 21.81 -9.16
CA TYR A 130 -2.83 20.56 -9.77
C TYR A 130 -3.49 20.35 -11.13
N ARG A 131 -2.67 20.17 -12.19
CA ARG A 131 -3.11 20.04 -13.59
C ARG A 131 -2.93 18.62 -14.14
N GLY A 132 -2.38 17.69 -13.35
CA GLY A 132 -2.11 16.31 -13.80
C GLY A 132 -3.32 15.37 -13.76
N LEU A 133 -4.46 15.84 -13.24
CA LEU A 133 -5.67 15.03 -13.20
C LEU A 133 -6.30 14.94 -14.60
N ARG A 134 -6.53 13.73 -15.09
CA ARG A 134 -7.15 13.46 -16.39
C ARG A 134 -8.17 12.33 -16.27
N ARG A 135 -9.11 12.26 -17.21
CA ARG A 135 -10.10 11.18 -17.27
C ARG A 135 -9.60 10.06 -18.18
N VAL A 136 -9.74 8.82 -17.72
CA VAL A 136 -9.49 7.61 -18.51
C VAL A 136 -10.67 6.65 -18.28
N GLY A 137 -11.44 6.42 -19.33
CA GLY A 137 -12.70 5.65 -19.22
C GLY A 137 -13.68 6.29 -18.23
N SER A 138 -14.11 5.51 -17.26
CA SER A 138 -15.00 5.93 -16.17
C SER A 138 -14.28 6.54 -14.98
N GLU A 139 -12.94 6.48 -14.92
CA GLU A 139 -12.14 6.90 -13.77
C GLU A 139 -11.37 8.19 -14.05
N MET A 140 -10.89 8.79 -12.97
CA MET A 140 -9.88 9.84 -13.01
C MET A 140 -8.52 9.20 -12.74
N VAL A 141 -7.46 9.70 -13.38
CA VAL A 141 -6.09 9.30 -13.10
C VAL A 141 -5.23 10.52 -12.84
N GLY A 142 -4.22 10.35 -12.00
CA GLY A 142 -3.31 11.44 -11.66
C GLY A 142 -2.17 10.97 -10.77
N PHE A 143 -1.36 11.90 -10.30
CA PHE A 143 -0.22 11.63 -9.43
C PHE A 143 0.69 10.55 -10.04
N ALA A 144 1.22 10.86 -11.22
CA ALA A 144 2.15 10.01 -11.94
C ALA A 144 3.42 9.77 -11.10
N PHE A 145 4.03 8.61 -11.30
CA PHE A 145 5.26 8.19 -10.62
C PHE A 145 6.16 7.42 -11.57
N ASN A 146 7.47 7.44 -11.30
CA ASN A 146 8.40 6.45 -11.83
C ASN A 146 8.47 5.29 -10.84
N HIS A 147 8.77 4.08 -11.34
CA HIS A 147 9.00 2.95 -10.45
C HIS A 147 10.19 2.10 -10.90
N ARG A 148 10.89 1.54 -9.91
CA ARG A 148 12.03 0.63 -10.11
C ARG A 148 12.22 -0.26 -8.89
N ILE A 149 13.00 -1.32 -9.04
CA ILE A 149 13.53 -2.05 -7.89
C ILE A 149 14.57 -1.17 -7.21
N ASP A 150 14.48 -1.08 -5.88
CA ASP A 150 15.35 -0.26 -5.07
C ASP A 150 15.42 -0.84 -3.64
N THR A 151 16.38 -0.37 -2.87
CA THR A 151 16.47 -0.67 -1.45
C THR A 151 15.37 0.06 -0.68
N ALA A 152 14.76 -0.61 0.28
CA ALA A 152 13.73 -0.03 1.13
C ALA A 152 14.30 1.14 1.96
N ALA A 153 13.57 2.25 2.02
CA ALA A 153 14.01 3.44 2.77
C ALA A 153 13.93 3.24 4.29
N ILE A 154 13.03 2.36 4.74
CA ILE A 154 12.96 1.87 6.12
C ILE A 154 13.25 0.36 6.06
N ALA A 155 14.16 -0.15 6.91
CA ALA A 155 14.68 -1.51 6.86
C ALA A 155 15.42 -1.81 5.53
N PRO A 156 16.63 -1.25 5.35
CA PRO A 156 17.34 -1.25 4.06
C PRO A 156 17.90 -2.61 3.62
N HIS A 157 17.66 -3.67 4.38
CA HIS A 157 17.98 -5.04 3.97
C HIS A 157 16.97 -5.63 2.96
N ASN A 158 15.81 -5.00 2.79
CA ASN A 158 14.79 -5.46 1.87
C ASN A 158 14.87 -4.75 0.52
N GLN A 159 14.66 -5.51 -0.55
CA GLN A 159 14.39 -4.96 -1.87
C GLN A 159 12.89 -4.74 -2.04
N VAL A 160 12.53 -3.64 -2.65
CA VAL A 160 11.14 -3.23 -2.89
C VAL A 160 10.98 -2.68 -4.31
N ARG A 161 9.79 -2.66 -4.83
CA ARG A 161 9.48 -1.77 -5.94
C ARG A 161 9.12 -0.40 -5.37
N ALA A 162 10.03 0.54 -5.58
CA ALA A 162 9.87 1.92 -5.13
C ALA A 162 9.14 2.74 -6.19
N LEU A 163 8.15 3.53 -5.76
CA LEU A 163 7.39 4.45 -6.59
C LEU A 163 7.77 5.88 -6.18
N ASP A 164 8.33 6.62 -7.12
CA ASP A 164 8.85 7.97 -6.91
C ASP A 164 7.94 9.00 -7.58
N TYR A 165 7.35 9.87 -6.78
CA TYR A 165 6.47 10.96 -7.22
C TYR A 165 7.19 12.29 -7.41
N SER A 166 8.51 12.35 -7.17
CA SER A 166 9.29 13.58 -7.16
C SER A 166 9.59 14.19 -8.54
N PRO A 167 9.58 13.46 -9.68
CA PRO A 167 9.91 14.03 -10.98
C PRO A 167 9.13 15.31 -11.28
N GLN A 168 9.84 16.33 -11.77
CA GLN A 168 9.27 17.67 -11.97
C GLN A 168 8.23 17.71 -13.10
N GLU A 169 8.42 16.91 -14.13
CA GLU A 169 7.52 16.76 -15.28
C GLU A 169 6.11 16.34 -14.88
N TYR A 170 5.95 15.59 -13.78
CA TYR A 170 4.63 15.18 -13.31
C TYR A 170 3.87 16.29 -12.58
N ARG A 171 4.57 17.36 -12.17
CA ARG A 171 3.98 18.51 -11.46
C ARG A 171 3.10 18.08 -10.27
N ASN A 172 3.48 17.00 -9.61
CA ASN A 172 2.78 16.51 -8.43
C ASN A 172 2.75 17.56 -7.32
N PRO A 173 1.66 17.65 -6.54
CA PRO A 173 1.51 18.69 -5.53
C PRO A 173 2.53 18.56 -4.40
N THR A 174 2.95 19.71 -3.87
CA THR A 174 3.86 19.84 -2.73
C THR A 174 3.21 20.48 -1.51
N PHE A 175 1.88 20.68 -1.54
CA PHE A 175 1.18 21.35 -0.45
C PHE A 175 1.37 20.64 0.87
N ARG A 176 1.35 21.38 1.97
CA ARG A 176 1.50 20.83 3.32
C ARG A 176 0.44 19.77 3.62
N THR A 177 -0.78 19.98 3.15
CA THR A 177 -1.93 19.08 3.34
C THR A 177 -1.96 17.91 2.35
N PHE A 178 -1.21 17.99 1.25
CA PHE A 178 -1.17 16.97 0.21
C PHE A 178 0.21 16.91 -0.46
N PRO A 179 1.24 16.42 0.26
CA PRO A 179 2.63 16.51 -0.16
C PRO A 179 3.07 15.34 -1.05
N ILE A 180 2.31 15.01 -2.08
CA ILE A 180 2.55 13.82 -2.95
C ILE A 180 3.98 13.80 -3.51
N LYS A 181 4.52 14.96 -3.94
CA LYS A 181 5.89 15.04 -4.47
C LYS A 181 6.97 14.59 -3.48
N ARG A 182 6.67 14.59 -2.18
CA ARG A 182 7.59 14.14 -1.12
C ARG A 182 7.24 12.74 -0.61
N THR A 183 6.29 12.07 -1.24
CA THR A 183 5.90 10.72 -0.91
C THR A 183 6.71 9.75 -1.76
N ARG A 184 7.13 8.66 -1.14
CA ARG A 184 7.66 7.46 -1.77
C ARG A 184 6.77 6.30 -1.35
N ASP A 185 6.21 5.59 -2.30
CA ASP A 185 5.58 4.32 -2.00
C ASP A 185 6.58 3.18 -2.21
N GLU A 186 6.43 2.14 -1.42
CA GLU A 186 7.20 0.91 -1.55
C GLU A 186 6.24 -0.26 -1.59
N VAL A 187 6.45 -1.17 -2.52
CA VAL A 187 5.55 -2.29 -2.80
C VAL A 187 6.33 -3.60 -2.79
N VAL A 188 5.77 -4.60 -2.11
CA VAL A 188 6.22 -5.98 -2.13
C VAL A 188 5.07 -6.89 -2.56
N GLU A 189 5.38 -8.00 -3.21
CA GLU A 189 4.45 -9.05 -3.56
C GLU A 189 4.39 -10.07 -2.43
N LEU A 190 3.20 -10.38 -1.95
CA LEU A 190 2.94 -11.41 -0.94
C LEU A 190 2.54 -12.74 -1.57
N LEU A 191 1.73 -12.67 -2.62
CA LEU A 191 1.21 -13.78 -3.41
C LEU A 191 1.15 -13.32 -4.86
N PRO A 192 1.14 -14.24 -5.84
CA PRO A 192 0.99 -13.86 -7.25
C PRO A 192 -0.22 -12.96 -7.49
N GLY A 193 0.05 -11.71 -7.89
CA GLY A 193 -0.95 -10.67 -8.15
C GLY A 193 -1.59 -10.03 -6.90
N LEU A 194 -1.03 -10.25 -5.70
CA LEU A 194 -1.40 -9.55 -4.46
C LEU A 194 -0.18 -8.88 -3.84
N TYR A 195 -0.28 -7.59 -3.66
CA TYR A 195 0.82 -6.75 -3.20
C TYR A 195 0.44 -6.00 -1.94
N LEU A 196 1.39 -5.85 -1.04
CA LEU A 196 1.32 -4.95 0.11
C LEU A 196 2.23 -3.76 -0.13
N GLY A 197 1.69 -2.58 -0.01
CA GLY A 197 2.43 -1.33 -0.14
C GLY A 197 2.46 -0.55 1.15
N ARG A 198 3.45 0.32 1.27
CA ARG A 198 3.54 1.34 2.31
C ARG A 198 3.86 2.69 1.71
N ALA A 199 3.23 3.74 2.21
CA ALA A 199 3.48 5.11 1.81
C ALA A 199 4.39 5.79 2.85
N LEU A 200 5.49 6.35 2.38
CA LEU A 200 6.51 7.03 3.16
C LEU A 200 6.52 8.51 2.79
N LEU A 201 6.49 9.38 3.79
CA LEU A 201 6.58 10.82 3.59
C LEU A 201 7.92 11.35 4.12
N THR A 202 8.67 12.02 3.25
CA THR A 202 9.85 12.78 3.67
C THR A 202 9.42 14.12 4.25
N MET A 203 9.67 14.30 5.54
CA MET A 203 9.38 15.54 6.26
C MET A 203 10.33 16.66 5.85
N HIS A 204 10.03 17.91 6.22
CA HIS A 204 10.94 19.04 5.98
C HIS A 204 12.27 18.91 6.74
N SER A 205 12.29 18.17 7.83
CA SER A 205 13.52 17.82 8.58
C SER A 205 14.40 16.80 7.89
N GLY A 206 13.93 16.16 6.79
CA GLY A 206 14.57 15.00 6.17
C GLY A 206 14.18 13.65 6.80
N GLU A 207 13.44 13.65 7.91
CA GLU A 207 12.91 12.44 8.52
C GLU A 207 11.93 11.74 7.57
N ILE A 208 12.04 10.42 7.45
CA ILE A 208 11.10 9.59 6.68
C ILE A 208 10.07 9.00 7.64
N ARG A 209 8.79 9.24 7.38
CA ARG A 209 7.67 8.72 8.16
C ARG A 209 6.81 7.79 7.35
N LEU A 210 6.50 6.66 7.93
CA LEU A 210 5.44 5.77 7.43
C LEU A 210 4.08 6.40 7.73
N ILE A 211 3.25 6.61 6.69
CA ILE A 211 1.97 7.32 6.82
C ILE A 211 0.76 6.46 6.45
N ALA A 212 0.94 5.37 5.71
CA ALA A 212 -0.13 4.44 5.37
C ALA A 212 0.41 3.08 4.96
N TYR A 213 -0.42 2.04 5.12
CA TYR A 213 -0.33 0.81 4.35
C TYR A 213 -1.45 0.79 3.31
N PHE A 214 -1.19 0.16 2.18
CA PHE A 214 -2.18 -0.10 1.15
C PHE A 214 -1.97 -1.48 0.54
N ALA A 215 -3.01 -2.04 -0.02
CA ALA A 215 -2.94 -3.27 -0.80
C ALA A 215 -3.24 -2.96 -2.28
N LEU A 216 -2.63 -3.73 -3.16
CA LEU A 216 -2.97 -3.76 -4.58
C LEU A 216 -3.24 -5.22 -4.98
N ARG A 217 -4.21 -5.42 -5.86
CA ARG A 217 -4.39 -6.73 -6.51
C ARG A 217 -4.68 -6.57 -7.98
N GLU A 218 -4.26 -7.54 -8.75
CA GLU A 218 -4.68 -7.67 -10.14
C GLU A 218 -6.18 -7.94 -10.19
N PHE A 219 -6.85 -7.35 -11.18
CA PHE A 219 -8.22 -7.74 -11.46
C PHE A 219 -8.27 -9.23 -11.78
N ALA A 220 -9.31 -9.91 -11.33
CA ALA A 220 -9.57 -11.25 -11.83
C ALA A 220 -9.69 -11.14 -13.35
N ASP A 221 -8.91 -11.96 -14.09
CA ASP A 221 -9.08 -12.04 -15.53
C ASP A 221 -10.55 -12.32 -15.81
N GLU A 222 -11.25 -11.33 -16.34
CA GLU A 222 -12.46 -11.61 -17.09
C GLU A 222 -11.97 -12.40 -18.31
N SER A 223 -11.97 -13.72 -18.19
CA SER A 223 -11.76 -14.59 -19.35
C SER A 223 -12.71 -14.09 -20.43
N PRO A 224 -12.22 -13.66 -21.61
CA PRO A 224 -13.10 -13.24 -22.67
C PRO A 224 -14.02 -14.42 -22.93
N GLY A 225 -15.31 -14.20 -22.66
CA GLY A 225 -16.34 -15.21 -22.83
C GLY A 225 -16.21 -15.84 -24.21
N ARG A 226 -16.19 -17.17 -24.22
CA ARG A 226 -16.29 -17.98 -25.41
C ARG A 226 -17.57 -17.66 -26.18
#